data_b9086dae5ff4a8c18b04783884610eee
#
_entry.id   b9086dae5ff4a8c18b04783884610eee
#
_cell.length_a   1.000
_cell.length_b   1.000
_cell.length_c   1.000
_cell.angle_alpha   90.00
_cell.angle_beta   90.00
_cell.angle_gamma   90.00
#
_symmetry.space_group_name_H-M   'P 1'
#
loop_
_entity.id
_entity.type
_entity.pdbx_description
1 polymer ?
#
loop_
_entity_poly.entity_id
_entity_poly.type
_entity_poly.pdbx_seq_one_letter_code
_entity_poly.pdbx_strand_id
1 'polypeptide(L)'
;MDFDQALIQLKQISFAWPGLKEPVLALDQLEVMPGERLFIYGPSGCGKSSLLSLLAGVVKPDQGQVRVLGQALTNLSSAARDRFRADHVGFVFQQFNLLPYLSVLENVTLACDFSPARRNYLKRNKLAAFDEAKRLLTRLNLPESLWQASVTQLSIGQQQRVAVARALIGSPPIIIADEPTSALDRNSRDQFLDLLTTEAEASGASLIFVSHDEQLQSHFSRIIYLPEINQVTSSYIDNSSTTAR
;
A
#
# COMPACT_ATOMS: atom_id res chain seq x y z
N MET A 1 -5.28 -13.75 18.33
CA MET A 1 -4.24 -12.75 18.09
C MET A 1 -4.31 -11.79 19.26
N ASP A 2 -3.21 -11.62 19.98
CA ASP A 2 -3.13 -10.62 21.05
C ASP A 2 -3.29 -9.25 20.42
N PHE A 3 -4.38 -8.56 20.71
CA PHE A 3 -4.73 -7.24 20.18
C PHE A 3 -3.82 -6.12 20.69
N ASP A 4 -2.84 -6.45 21.54
CA ASP A 4 -1.88 -5.50 22.15
C ASP A 4 -0.57 -5.33 21.34
N GLN A 5 -0.40 -6.04 20.23
CA GLN A 5 0.80 -5.93 19.41
C GLN A 5 0.53 -5.18 18.11
N ALA A 6 1.31 -4.14 17.85
CA ALA A 6 1.27 -3.43 16.58
C ALA A 6 1.53 -4.37 15.39
N LEU A 7 0.74 -4.21 14.33
CA LEU A 7 0.86 -4.95 13.08
C LEU A 7 2.18 -4.64 12.37
N ILE A 8 2.58 -3.36 12.42
CA ILE A 8 3.83 -2.84 11.86
C ILE A 8 4.52 -2.00 12.92
N GLN A 9 5.83 -2.17 13.05
CA GLN A 9 6.70 -1.39 13.95
C GLN A 9 7.99 -1.00 13.23
N LEU A 10 8.25 0.29 13.19
CA LEU A 10 9.53 0.87 12.79
C LEU A 10 10.17 1.49 14.04
N LYS A 11 11.44 1.21 14.28
CA LYS A 11 12.18 1.79 15.43
C LYS A 11 13.57 2.22 15.00
N GLN A 12 13.93 3.48 15.32
CA GLN A 12 15.25 4.09 15.10
C GLN A 12 15.71 3.94 13.64
N ILE A 13 14.80 4.25 12.70
CA ILE A 13 15.05 4.10 11.27
C ILE A 13 15.94 5.21 10.76
N SER A 14 16.99 4.82 10.03
CA SER A 14 17.72 5.68 9.10
C SER A 14 17.79 4.96 7.74
N PHE A 15 17.47 5.66 6.67
CA PHE A 15 17.49 5.10 5.32
C PHE A 15 17.91 6.13 4.28
N ALA A 16 18.88 5.76 3.44
CA ALA A 16 19.27 6.46 2.23
C ALA A 16 19.14 5.56 0.99
N TRP A 17 18.81 6.14 -0.15
CA TRP A 17 18.87 5.40 -1.41
C TRP A 17 20.33 5.18 -1.84
N PRO A 18 20.66 4.07 -2.51
CA PRO A 18 22.00 3.83 -3.03
C PRO A 18 22.51 5.02 -3.86
N GLY A 19 23.68 5.52 -3.51
CA GLY A 19 24.31 6.68 -4.15
C GLY A 19 24.02 8.02 -3.47
N LEU A 20 23.08 8.12 -2.53
CA LEU A 20 22.88 9.30 -1.70
C LEU A 20 23.77 9.21 -0.45
N LYS A 21 24.34 10.36 -0.05
CA LYS A 21 25.17 10.46 1.16
C LYS A 21 24.32 10.70 2.42
N GLU A 22 23.18 11.36 2.24
CA GLU A 22 22.31 11.73 3.34
C GLU A 22 21.05 10.86 3.36
N PRO A 23 20.53 10.54 4.54
CA PRO A 23 19.29 9.79 4.65
C PRO A 23 18.11 10.58 4.07
N VAL A 24 17.14 9.89 3.50
CA VAL A 24 15.86 10.43 3.08
C VAL A 24 14.76 10.20 4.12
N LEU A 25 15.02 9.27 5.05
CA LEU A 25 14.17 9.00 6.22
C LEU A 25 15.03 8.83 7.47
N ALA A 26 14.61 9.53 8.53
CA ALA A 26 15.10 9.36 9.89
C ALA A 26 13.90 9.42 10.84
N LEU A 27 13.47 8.26 11.37
CA LEU A 27 12.28 8.11 12.20
C LEU A 27 12.64 7.45 13.52
N ASP A 28 12.22 8.03 14.64
CA ASP A 28 12.39 7.40 15.95
C ASP A 28 11.48 6.19 16.09
N GLN A 29 10.18 6.36 15.82
CA GLN A 29 9.19 5.30 15.94
C GLN A 29 7.99 5.56 15.03
N LEU A 30 7.48 4.49 14.43
CA LEU A 30 6.17 4.45 13.78
C LEU A 30 5.54 3.08 14.03
N GLU A 31 4.31 3.07 14.51
CA GLU A 31 3.52 1.84 14.70
C GLU A 31 2.21 1.95 13.94
N VAL A 32 1.72 0.81 13.43
CA VAL A 32 0.40 0.66 12.81
C VAL A 32 -0.30 -0.50 13.51
N MET A 33 -1.52 -0.27 13.96
CA MET A 33 -2.30 -1.28 14.66
C MET A 33 -3.12 -2.15 13.70
N PRO A 34 -3.51 -3.38 14.11
CA PRO A 34 -4.41 -4.21 13.30
C PRO A 34 -5.74 -3.49 13.02
N GLY A 35 -6.19 -3.55 11.76
CA GLY A 35 -7.44 -2.90 11.30
C GLY A 35 -7.37 -1.37 11.20
N GLU A 36 -6.22 -0.76 11.46
CA GLU A 36 -6.04 0.69 11.38
C GLU A 36 -6.10 1.18 9.93
N ARG A 37 -6.76 2.34 9.72
CA ARG A 37 -6.74 3.09 8.47
C ARG A 37 -5.87 4.32 8.66
N LEU A 38 -4.61 4.20 8.23
CA LEU A 38 -3.58 5.23 8.39
C LEU A 38 -3.43 6.05 7.11
N PHE A 39 -3.58 7.36 7.23
CA PHE A 39 -3.28 8.33 6.17
C PHE A 39 -1.93 8.99 6.42
N ILE A 40 -1.04 8.93 5.45
CA ILE A 40 0.28 9.58 5.50
C ILE A 40 0.33 10.62 4.39
N TYR A 41 0.57 11.87 4.75
CA TYR A 41 0.62 12.94 3.78
C TYR A 41 1.85 13.84 3.97
N GLY A 42 2.12 14.69 2.98
CA GLY A 42 3.22 15.63 2.98
C GLY A 42 3.64 16.02 1.57
N PRO A 43 4.50 17.04 1.44
CA PRO A 43 4.95 17.54 0.14
C PRO A 43 5.71 16.48 -0.67
N SER A 44 5.87 16.73 -1.97
CA SER A 44 6.71 15.87 -2.82
C SER A 44 8.14 15.84 -2.28
N GLY A 45 8.77 14.66 -2.30
CA GLY A 45 10.13 14.47 -1.83
C GLY A 45 10.32 14.31 -0.32
N CYS A 46 9.26 14.44 0.52
CA CYS A 46 9.41 14.28 1.98
C CYS A 46 9.65 12.83 2.46
N GLY A 47 9.75 11.85 1.56
CA GLY A 47 10.08 10.47 1.90
C GLY A 47 8.91 9.47 1.91
N LYS A 48 7.70 9.85 1.46
CA LYS A 48 6.49 8.98 1.48
C LYS A 48 6.72 7.62 0.81
N SER A 49 7.17 7.60 -0.43
CA SER A 49 7.41 6.34 -1.18
C SER A 49 8.57 5.54 -0.61
N SER A 50 9.58 6.20 -0.01
CA SER A 50 10.67 5.54 0.73
C SER A 50 10.13 4.84 1.98
N LEU A 51 9.24 5.51 2.72
CA LEU A 51 8.58 4.90 3.89
C LEU A 51 7.74 3.68 3.47
N LEU A 52 6.92 3.80 2.42
CA LEU A 52 6.14 2.65 1.91
C LEU A 52 7.04 1.49 1.47
N SER A 53 8.20 1.79 0.87
CA SER A 53 9.17 0.77 0.47
C SER A 53 9.76 0.01 1.66
N LEU A 54 9.97 0.69 2.79
CA LEU A 54 10.39 0.05 4.06
C LEU A 54 9.26 -0.78 4.67
N LEU A 55 8.03 -0.23 4.74
CA LEU A 55 6.86 -0.92 5.28
C LEU A 55 6.53 -2.19 4.50
N ALA A 56 6.66 -2.15 3.18
CA ALA A 56 6.45 -3.30 2.30
C ALA A 56 7.66 -4.27 2.26
N GLY A 57 8.77 -3.96 2.92
CA GLY A 57 9.99 -4.77 2.87
C GLY A 57 10.68 -4.82 1.51
N VAL A 58 10.41 -3.84 0.63
CA VAL A 58 11.12 -3.70 -0.67
C VAL A 58 12.58 -3.38 -0.42
N VAL A 59 12.84 -2.42 0.46
CA VAL A 59 14.20 -2.03 0.88
C VAL A 59 14.41 -2.34 2.35
N LYS A 60 15.68 -2.35 2.78
CA LYS A 60 16.07 -2.41 4.18
C LYS A 60 16.52 -1.02 4.63
N PRO A 61 16.28 -0.64 5.89
CA PRO A 61 16.89 0.55 6.45
C PRO A 61 18.41 0.32 6.62
N ASP A 62 19.17 1.40 6.60
CA ASP A 62 20.62 1.38 6.93
C ASP A 62 20.82 1.15 8.42
N GLN A 63 19.90 1.71 9.25
CA GLN A 63 19.88 1.54 10.70
C GLN A 63 18.44 1.33 11.18
N GLY A 64 18.32 0.69 12.33
CA GLY A 64 17.03 0.45 12.98
C GLY A 64 16.38 -0.87 12.60
N GLN A 65 15.12 -1.02 12.99
CA GLN A 65 14.37 -2.26 12.84
C GLN A 65 13.00 -2.02 12.21
N VAL A 66 12.65 -2.87 11.25
CA VAL A 66 11.30 -2.96 10.68
C VAL A 66 10.72 -4.32 11.04
N ARG A 67 9.63 -4.33 11.80
CA ARG A 67 8.83 -5.52 12.11
C ARG A 67 7.46 -5.41 11.49
N VAL A 68 7.00 -6.48 10.86
CA VAL A 68 5.67 -6.57 10.26
C VAL A 68 5.09 -7.93 10.62
N LEU A 69 3.87 -7.99 11.16
CA LEU A 69 3.25 -9.23 11.64
C LEU A 69 4.16 -10.02 12.60
N GLY A 70 4.89 -9.33 13.47
CA GLY A 70 5.86 -9.94 14.40
C GLY A 70 7.19 -10.37 13.75
N GLN A 71 7.31 -10.37 12.41
CA GLN A 71 8.51 -10.78 11.69
C GLN A 71 9.47 -9.60 11.49
N ALA A 72 10.73 -9.73 11.91
CA ALA A 72 11.78 -8.73 11.65
C ALA A 72 12.24 -8.81 10.18
N LEU A 73 11.78 -7.87 9.35
CA LEU A 73 12.09 -7.85 7.91
C LEU A 73 13.56 -7.51 7.64
N THR A 74 14.20 -6.76 8.54
CA THR A 74 15.64 -6.42 8.46
C THR A 74 16.53 -7.65 8.43
N ASN A 75 16.10 -8.75 9.07
CA ASN A 75 16.88 -9.99 9.17
C ASN A 75 16.66 -10.94 7.98
N LEU A 76 15.68 -10.67 7.13
CA LEU A 76 15.36 -11.54 6.01
C LEU A 76 16.29 -11.30 4.80
N SER A 77 16.52 -12.36 4.02
CA SER A 77 17.11 -12.25 2.69
C SER A 77 16.14 -11.53 1.74
N SER A 78 16.63 -11.06 0.57
CA SER A 78 15.77 -10.42 -0.43
C SER A 78 14.63 -11.34 -0.85
N ALA A 79 14.92 -12.58 -1.22
CA ALA A 79 13.91 -13.56 -1.63
C ALA A 79 12.88 -13.85 -0.52
N ALA A 80 13.30 -13.87 0.75
CA ALA A 80 12.39 -14.06 1.87
C ALA A 80 11.48 -12.84 2.09
N ARG A 81 11.99 -11.61 1.90
CA ARG A 81 11.17 -10.39 1.93
C ARG A 81 10.18 -10.34 0.77
N ASP A 82 10.60 -10.74 -0.45
CA ASP A 82 9.71 -10.78 -1.61
C ASP A 82 8.55 -11.75 -1.37
N ARG A 83 8.84 -12.93 -0.82
CA ARG A 83 7.80 -13.90 -0.44
C ARG A 83 6.88 -13.34 0.66
N PHE A 84 7.46 -12.75 1.70
CA PHE A 84 6.70 -12.13 2.78
C PHE A 84 5.74 -11.05 2.25
N ARG A 85 6.23 -10.19 1.37
CA ARG A 85 5.41 -9.14 0.72
C ARG A 85 4.29 -9.74 -0.11
N ALA A 86 4.59 -10.74 -0.95
CA ALA A 86 3.58 -11.41 -1.76
C ALA A 86 2.47 -12.03 -0.89
N ASP A 87 2.85 -12.60 0.25
CA ASP A 87 1.93 -13.29 1.16
C ASP A 87 1.07 -12.35 2.00
N HIS A 88 1.60 -11.19 2.40
CA HIS A 88 0.98 -10.38 3.44
C HIS A 88 0.60 -8.95 3.03
N VAL A 89 1.07 -8.46 1.88
CA VAL A 89 0.83 -7.08 1.45
C VAL A 89 0.09 -7.04 0.12
N GLY A 90 -1.07 -6.38 0.10
CA GLY A 90 -1.72 -5.94 -1.12
C GLY A 90 -1.22 -4.54 -1.47
N PHE A 91 -0.75 -4.32 -2.70
CA PHE A 91 -0.20 -3.04 -3.10
C PHE A 91 -1.02 -2.42 -4.24
N VAL A 92 -1.46 -1.18 -4.04
CA VAL A 92 -2.08 -0.33 -5.08
C VAL A 92 -1.07 0.76 -5.41
N PHE A 93 -0.47 0.66 -6.58
CA PHE A 93 0.54 1.62 -7.07
C PHE A 93 -0.12 2.83 -7.73
N GLN A 94 0.57 3.96 -7.76
CA GLN A 94 0.15 5.16 -8.44
C GLN A 94 -0.15 4.93 -9.93
N GLN A 95 0.66 4.12 -10.63
CA GLN A 95 0.47 3.73 -12.04
C GLN A 95 -0.23 2.39 -12.21
N PHE A 96 -0.87 1.85 -11.15
CA PHE A 96 -1.58 0.57 -11.07
C PHE A 96 -0.75 -0.67 -11.41
N ASN A 97 0.27 -0.59 -12.23
CA ASN A 97 1.17 -1.68 -12.64
C ASN A 97 0.40 -2.93 -13.11
N LEU A 98 -0.65 -2.74 -13.90
CA LEU A 98 -1.38 -3.82 -14.52
C LEU A 98 -0.60 -4.34 -15.73
N LEU A 99 -0.64 -5.65 -15.96
CA LEU A 99 0.05 -6.29 -17.07
C LEU A 99 -0.82 -6.21 -18.34
N PRO A 100 -0.36 -5.50 -19.39
CA PRO A 100 -1.22 -5.18 -20.55
C PRO A 100 -1.58 -6.39 -21.41
N TYR A 101 -0.82 -7.48 -21.31
CA TYR A 101 -1.03 -8.73 -22.05
C TYR A 101 -1.92 -9.74 -21.31
N LEU A 102 -2.35 -9.42 -20.09
CA LEU A 102 -3.29 -10.22 -19.31
C LEU A 102 -4.68 -9.59 -19.35
N SER A 103 -5.70 -10.43 -19.27
CA SER A 103 -7.09 -10.01 -19.05
C SER A 103 -7.25 -9.37 -17.65
N VAL A 104 -8.38 -8.74 -17.42
CA VAL A 104 -8.75 -8.21 -16.10
C VAL A 104 -8.71 -9.30 -15.03
N LEU A 105 -9.36 -10.46 -15.28
CA LEU A 105 -9.37 -11.57 -14.33
C LEU A 105 -7.98 -12.11 -14.03
N GLU A 106 -7.15 -12.29 -15.05
CA GLU A 106 -5.77 -12.75 -14.88
C GLU A 106 -4.92 -11.75 -14.10
N ASN A 107 -5.08 -10.44 -14.34
CA ASN A 107 -4.40 -9.41 -13.53
C ASN A 107 -4.78 -9.51 -12.04
N VAL A 108 -6.05 -9.75 -11.72
CA VAL A 108 -6.49 -9.90 -10.33
C VAL A 108 -5.93 -11.18 -9.72
N THR A 109 -6.06 -12.31 -10.40
CA THR A 109 -5.63 -13.62 -9.87
C THR A 109 -4.12 -13.79 -9.78
N LEU A 110 -3.35 -13.01 -10.52
CA LEU A 110 -1.87 -13.05 -10.55
C LEU A 110 -1.24 -13.01 -9.15
N ALA A 111 -1.83 -12.25 -8.22
CA ALA A 111 -1.33 -12.20 -6.85
C ALA A 111 -1.35 -13.56 -6.15
N CYS A 112 -2.27 -14.45 -6.53
CA CYS A 112 -2.35 -15.79 -6.00
C CYS A 112 -1.24 -16.71 -6.52
N ASP A 113 -0.73 -16.47 -7.74
CA ASP A 113 0.32 -17.29 -8.34
C ASP A 113 1.65 -17.16 -7.59
N PHE A 114 1.92 -15.98 -7.06
CA PHE A 114 3.13 -15.68 -6.30
C PHE A 114 3.00 -15.89 -4.78
N SER A 115 1.78 -16.14 -4.27
CA SER A 115 1.53 -16.22 -2.83
C SER A 115 0.90 -17.55 -2.40
N PRO A 116 1.66 -18.43 -1.76
CA PRO A 116 1.09 -19.61 -1.09
C PRO A 116 0.05 -19.24 0.00
N ALA A 117 0.26 -18.15 0.73
CA ALA A 117 -0.67 -17.74 1.78
C ALA A 117 -2.05 -17.37 1.22
N ARG A 118 -2.10 -16.60 0.11
CA ARG A 118 -3.35 -16.22 -0.58
C ARG A 118 -4.06 -17.46 -1.13
N ARG A 119 -3.33 -18.38 -1.80
CA ARG A 119 -3.90 -19.64 -2.27
C ARG A 119 -4.47 -20.48 -1.12
N ASN A 120 -3.75 -20.56 0.00
CA ASN A 120 -4.19 -21.32 1.17
C ASN A 120 -5.43 -20.67 1.82
N TYR A 121 -5.52 -19.34 1.84
CA TYR A 121 -6.73 -18.64 2.28
C TYR A 121 -7.94 -19.02 1.42
N LEU A 122 -7.81 -18.92 0.09
CA LEU A 122 -8.88 -19.30 -0.84
C LEU A 122 -9.28 -20.77 -0.67
N LYS A 123 -8.30 -21.68 -0.59
CA LYS A 123 -8.56 -23.12 -0.39
C LYS A 123 -9.31 -23.40 0.92
N ARG A 124 -8.90 -22.77 2.03
CA ARG A 124 -9.58 -22.94 3.33
C ARG A 124 -11.03 -22.46 3.29
N ASN A 125 -11.31 -21.39 2.54
CA ASN A 125 -12.64 -20.85 2.35
C ASN A 125 -13.42 -21.50 1.20
N LYS A 126 -12.88 -22.56 0.57
CA LYS A 126 -13.48 -23.27 -0.57
C LYS A 126 -13.80 -22.36 -1.77
N LEU A 127 -12.94 -21.36 -2.01
CA LEU A 127 -13.07 -20.41 -3.09
C LEU A 127 -12.08 -20.73 -4.22
N ALA A 128 -12.54 -20.71 -5.46
CA ALA A 128 -11.65 -20.67 -6.62
C ALA A 128 -11.14 -19.22 -6.83
N ALA A 129 -9.89 -19.06 -7.28
CA ALA A 129 -9.31 -17.74 -7.45
C ALA A 129 -10.10 -16.86 -8.43
N PHE A 130 -10.59 -17.45 -9.53
CA PHE A 130 -11.41 -16.72 -10.51
C PHE A 130 -12.78 -16.31 -9.93
N ASP A 131 -13.40 -17.13 -9.10
CA ASP A 131 -14.70 -16.79 -8.50
C ASP A 131 -14.54 -15.68 -7.47
N GLU A 132 -13.47 -15.71 -6.69
CA GLU A 132 -13.14 -14.62 -5.77
C GLU A 132 -12.79 -13.32 -6.51
N ALA A 133 -12.04 -13.41 -7.62
CA ALA A 133 -11.77 -12.27 -8.49
C ALA A 133 -13.06 -11.65 -9.03
N LYS A 134 -13.99 -12.46 -9.53
CA LYS A 134 -15.30 -12.00 -10.00
C LYS A 134 -16.10 -11.32 -8.89
N ARG A 135 -16.12 -11.93 -7.69
CA ARG A 135 -16.79 -11.35 -6.52
C ARG A 135 -16.24 -9.95 -6.18
N LEU A 136 -14.91 -9.81 -6.13
CA LEU A 136 -14.26 -8.54 -5.87
C LEU A 136 -14.55 -7.51 -6.95
N LEU A 137 -14.44 -7.88 -8.23
CA LEU A 137 -14.74 -6.99 -9.36
C LEU A 137 -16.19 -6.51 -9.35
N THR A 138 -17.14 -7.40 -9.01
CA THR A 138 -18.56 -7.02 -8.84
C THR A 138 -18.73 -5.99 -7.71
N ARG A 139 -18.12 -6.22 -6.54
CA ARG A 139 -18.18 -5.29 -5.41
C ARG A 139 -17.54 -3.94 -5.72
N LEU A 140 -16.49 -3.95 -6.54
CA LEU A 140 -15.82 -2.74 -7.03
C LEU A 140 -16.55 -2.11 -8.25
N ASN A 141 -17.77 -2.56 -8.56
CA ASN A 141 -18.59 -2.03 -9.64
C ASN A 141 -17.91 -2.05 -11.02
N LEU A 142 -17.13 -3.11 -11.32
CA LEU A 142 -16.58 -3.33 -12.65
C LEU A 142 -17.51 -4.22 -13.47
N PRO A 143 -18.03 -3.77 -14.65
CA PRO A 143 -18.94 -4.54 -15.47
C PRO A 143 -18.37 -5.90 -15.89
N GLU A 144 -19.22 -6.94 -15.87
CA GLU A 144 -18.83 -8.31 -16.22
C GLU A 144 -18.29 -8.43 -17.65
N SER A 145 -18.84 -7.63 -18.57
CA SER A 145 -18.40 -7.57 -19.97
C SER A 145 -16.92 -7.22 -20.15
N LEU A 146 -16.29 -6.62 -19.13
CA LEU A 146 -14.87 -6.22 -19.16
C LEU A 146 -13.92 -7.26 -18.55
N TRP A 147 -14.42 -8.30 -17.89
CA TRP A 147 -13.55 -9.23 -17.13
C TRP A 147 -12.55 -10.00 -17.99
N GLN A 148 -12.90 -10.27 -19.25
CA GLN A 148 -12.01 -10.94 -20.21
C GLN A 148 -11.26 -9.93 -21.12
N ALA A 149 -11.55 -8.65 -20.98
CA ALA A 149 -10.89 -7.62 -21.77
C ALA A 149 -9.43 -7.42 -21.33
N SER A 150 -8.57 -6.94 -22.24
CA SER A 150 -7.26 -6.43 -21.89
C SER A 150 -7.40 -5.17 -21.03
N VAL A 151 -6.55 -5.03 -20.03
CA VAL A 151 -6.56 -3.83 -19.16
C VAL A 151 -6.26 -2.52 -19.90
N THR A 152 -5.67 -2.61 -21.10
CA THR A 152 -5.44 -1.44 -21.98
C THR A 152 -6.72 -0.84 -22.58
N GLN A 153 -7.83 -1.58 -22.56
CA GLN A 153 -9.13 -1.12 -23.03
C GLN A 153 -9.95 -0.42 -21.95
N LEU A 154 -9.45 -0.41 -20.72
CA LEU A 154 -10.13 0.13 -19.57
C LEU A 154 -9.87 1.62 -19.40
N SER A 155 -10.86 2.36 -18.89
CA SER A 155 -10.65 3.71 -18.36
C SER A 155 -9.73 3.68 -17.14
N ILE A 156 -9.14 4.82 -16.79
CA ILE A 156 -8.27 4.96 -15.62
C ILE A 156 -8.97 4.48 -14.34
N GLY A 157 -10.22 4.89 -14.12
CA GLY A 157 -11.00 4.44 -12.95
C GLY A 157 -11.29 2.94 -12.96
N GLN A 158 -11.48 2.32 -14.13
CA GLN A 158 -11.64 0.87 -14.25
C GLN A 158 -10.32 0.13 -13.95
N GLN A 159 -9.19 0.60 -14.47
CA GLN A 159 -7.87 0.05 -14.17
C GLN A 159 -7.56 0.11 -12.66
N GLN A 160 -7.91 1.20 -12.03
CA GLN A 160 -7.77 1.39 -10.59
C GLN A 160 -8.56 0.34 -9.80
N ARG A 161 -9.81 0.07 -10.17
CA ARG A 161 -10.64 -0.97 -9.55
C ARG A 161 -10.02 -2.38 -9.71
N VAL A 162 -9.45 -2.67 -10.87
CA VAL A 162 -8.70 -3.92 -11.09
C VAL A 162 -7.47 -4.01 -10.18
N ALA A 163 -6.72 -2.91 -10.02
CA ALA A 163 -5.57 -2.87 -9.11
C ALA A 163 -5.97 -3.10 -7.65
N VAL A 164 -7.09 -2.53 -7.22
CA VAL A 164 -7.65 -2.79 -5.87
C VAL A 164 -8.08 -4.25 -5.71
N ALA A 165 -8.79 -4.81 -6.69
CA ALA A 165 -9.17 -6.24 -6.65
C ALA A 165 -7.94 -7.14 -6.53
N ARG A 166 -6.86 -6.86 -7.30
CA ARG A 166 -5.59 -7.57 -7.21
C ARG A 166 -4.91 -7.41 -5.85
N ALA A 167 -5.00 -6.24 -5.25
CA ALA A 167 -4.44 -6.01 -3.92
C ALA A 167 -5.18 -6.81 -2.84
N LEU A 168 -6.51 -6.91 -2.94
CA LEU A 168 -7.40 -7.53 -1.96
C LEU A 168 -7.51 -9.06 -2.06
N ILE A 169 -7.32 -9.65 -3.25
CA ILE A 169 -7.55 -11.07 -3.46
C ILE A 169 -6.74 -11.93 -2.48
N GLY A 170 -7.38 -12.93 -1.89
CA GLY A 170 -6.76 -13.80 -0.88
C GLY A 170 -6.58 -13.14 0.48
N SER A 171 -7.25 -12.02 0.75
CA SER A 171 -7.34 -11.33 2.05
C SER A 171 -5.99 -11.08 2.74
N PRO A 172 -5.06 -10.33 2.14
CA PRO A 172 -3.83 -9.97 2.84
C PRO A 172 -4.14 -9.07 4.04
N PRO A 173 -3.40 -9.19 5.16
CA PRO A 173 -3.64 -8.40 6.36
C PRO A 173 -3.28 -6.92 6.23
N ILE A 174 -2.52 -6.55 5.20
CA ILE A 174 -2.04 -5.19 4.97
C ILE A 174 -2.34 -4.77 3.54
N ILE A 175 -2.93 -3.60 3.37
CA ILE A 175 -3.08 -2.91 2.07
C ILE A 175 -2.26 -1.63 2.12
N ILE A 176 -1.40 -1.45 1.13
CA ILE A 176 -0.62 -0.22 0.92
C ILE A 176 -1.08 0.43 -0.37
N ALA A 177 -1.42 1.71 -0.32
CA ALA A 177 -1.86 2.48 -1.47
C ALA A 177 -0.98 3.74 -1.62
N ASP A 178 -0.22 3.81 -2.71
CA ASP A 178 0.71 4.90 -3.00
C ASP A 178 0.10 5.83 -4.05
N GLU A 179 -0.41 6.97 -3.60
CA GLU A 179 -1.05 8.02 -4.41
C GLU A 179 -2.07 7.50 -5.47
N PRO A 180 -2.93 6.54 -5.12
CA PRO A 180 -3.73 5.84 -6.12
C PRO A 180 -4.83 6.72 -6.74
N THR A 181 -5.09 7.90 -6.17
CA THR A 181 -6.15 8.82 -6.59
C THR A 181 -5.63 10.02 -7.38
N SER A 182 -4.34 10.11 -7.63
CA SER A 182 -3.70 11.29 -8.27
C SER A 182 -4.21 11.62 -9.68
N ALA A 183 -4.77 10.63 -10.39
CA ALA A 183 -5.30 10.79 -11.76
C ALA A 183 -6.83 10.93 -11.82
N LEU A 184 -7.51 11.03 -10.67
CA LEU A 184 -8.98 11.08 -10.59
C LEU A 184 -9.50 12.49 -10.35
N ASP A 185 -10.68 12.78 -10.93
CA ASP A 185 -11.50 13.91 -10.50
C ASP A 185 -12.05 13.69 -9.09
N ARG A 186 -12.54 14.76 -8.46
CA ARG A 186 -13.00 14.75 -7.06
C ARG A 186 -14.06 13.69 -6.78
N ASN A 187 -15.10 13.60 -7.59
CA ASN A 187 -16.22 12.67 -7.37
C ASN A 187 -15.77 11.20 -7.51
N SER A 188 -14.97 10.92 -8.54
CA SER A 188 -14.40 9.57 -8.76
C SER A 188 -13.47 9.16 -7.64
N ARG A 189 -12.73 10.12 -7.07
CA ARG A 189 -11.80 9.91 -5.96
C ARG A 189 -12.53 9.52 -4.67
N ASP A 190 -13.59 10.26 -4.30
CA ASP A 190 -14.37 9.97 -3.09
C ASP A 190 -15.03 8.59 -3.19
N GLN A 191 -15.64 8.27 -4.33
CA GLN A 191 -16.21 6.94 -4.59
C GLN A 191 -15.16 5.82 -4.50
N PHE A 192 -13.96 6.07 -5.00
CA PHE A 192 -12.88 5.11 -4.92
C PHE A 192 -12.43 4.86 -3.49
N LEU A 193 -12.28 5.91 -2.69
CA LEU A 193 -11.89 5.80 -1.28
C LEU A 193 -12.93 5.05 -0.48
N ASP A 194 -14.21 5.34 -0.68
CA ASP A 194 -15.30 4.62 -0.02
C ASP A 194 -15.25 3.12 -0.35
N LEU A 195 -15.03 2.77 -1.62
CA LEU A 195 -14.89 1.38 -2.04
C LEU A 195 -13.66 0.72 -1.41
N LEU A 196 -12.49 1.37 -1.47
CA LEU A 196 -11.24 0.82 -0.93
C LEU A 196 -11.33 0.62 0.59
N THR A 197 -11.82 1.62 1.33
CA THR A 197 -11.94 1.55 2.79
C THR A 197 -12.97 0.51 3.21
N THR A 198 -14.11 0.42 2.53
CA THR A 198 -15.15 -0.60 2.78
C THR A 198 -14.61 -2.01 2.55
N GLU A 199 -13.88 -2.25 1.45
CA GLU A 199 -13.33 -3.57 1.16
C GLU A 199 -12.16 -3.93 2.10
N ALA A 200 -11.32 -2.97 2.47
CA ALA A 200 -10.25 -3.20 3.45
C ALA A 200 -10.85 -3.57 4.82
N GLU A 201 -11.87 -2.85 5.27
CA GLU A 201 -12.57 -3.14 6.52
C GLU A 201 -13.27 -4.51 6.48
N ALA A 202 -13.98 -4.83 5.40
CA ALA A 202 -14.66 -6.12 5.23
C ALA A 202 -13.69 -7.31 5.22
N SER A 203 -12.44 -7.10 4.76
CA SER A 203 -11.39 -8.12 4.80
C SER A 203 -10.61 -8.16 6.11
N GLY A 204 -10.83 -7.21 7.02
CA GLY A 204 -10.06 -7.03 8.26
C GLY A 204 -8.62 -6.57 8.03
N ALA A 205 -8.31 -6.02 6.87
CA ALA A 205 -6.98 -5.52 6.53
C ALA A 205 -6.73 -4.14 7.13
N SER A 206 -5.50 -3.88 7.56
CA SER A 206 -5.03 -2.52 7.84
C SER A 206 -4.71 -1.81 6.53
N LEU A 207 -5.15 -0.57 6.39
CA LEU A 207 -4.93 0.26 5.20
C LEU A 207 -3.93 1.37 5.49
N ILE A 208 -2.84 1.41 4.74
CA ILE A 208 -1.86 2.50 4.74
C ILE A 208 -2.00 3.22 3.41
N PHE A 209 -2.43 4.46 3.46
CA PHE A 209 -2.70 5.27 2.29
C PHE A 209 -1.78 6.50 2.28
N VAL A 210 -1.12 6.71 1.18
CA VAL A 210 -0.25 7.87 0.98
C VAL A 210 -0.83 8.79 -0.07
N SER A 211 -0.88 10.08 0.22
CA SER A 211 -1.27 11.12 -0.73
C SER A 211 -0.61 12.45 -0.40
N HIS A 212 -0.63 13.37 -1.36
CA HIS A 212 -0.32 14.78 -1.14
C HIS A 212 -1.59 15.62 -0.96
N ASP A 213 -2.78 15.03 -1.12
CA ASP A 213 -4.06 15.71 -1.01
C ASP A 213 -4.67 15.56 0.40
N GLU A 214 -4.58 16.62 1.19
CA GLU A 214 -5.06 16.65 2.58
C GLU A 214 -6.58 16.50 2.71
N GLN A 215 -7.36 16.77 1.64
CA GLN A 215 -8.83 16.67 1.69
C GLN A 215 -9.34 15.25 1.93
N LEU A 216 -8.47 14.24 1.75
CA LEU A 216 -8.81 12.82 1.91
C LEU A 216 -8.80 12.35 3.37
N GLN A 217 -8.32 13.16 4.30
CA GLN A 217 -8.11 12.79 5.72
C GLN A 217 -9.36 12.24 6.40
N SER A 218 -10.55 12.72 6.03
CA SER A 218 -11.82 12.33 6.66
C SER A 218 -12.19 10.84 6.52
N HIS A 219 -11.58 10.12 5.57
CA HIS A 219 -11.80 8.68 5.36
C HIS A 219 -10.93 7.77 6.25
N PHE A 220 -10.03 8.36 7.06
CA PHE A 220 -9.02 7.61 7.80
C PHE A 220 -9.14 7.82 9.31
N SER A 221 -8.77 6.78 10.08
CA SER A 221 -8.85 6.81 11.55
C SER A 221 -7.65 7.49 12.20
N ARG A 222 -6.51 7.52 11.50
CA ARG A 222 -5.28 8.18 11.95
C ARG A 222 -4.59 8.87 10.78
N ILE A 223 -4.04 10.04 11.10
CA ILE A 223 -3.40 10.93 10.13
C ILE A 223 -1.99 11.22 10.60
N ILE A 224 -1.02 11.13 9.69
CA ILE A 224 0.39 11.49 9.93
C ILE A 224 0.85 12.47 8.86
N TYR A 225 1.29 13.64 9.29
CA TYR A 225 2.07 14.54 8.45
C TYR A 225 3.53 14.10 8.50
N LEU A 226 4.02 13.48 7.42
CA LEU A 226 5.33 12.83 7.42
C LEU A 226 6.49 13.77 7.81
N PRO A 227 6.52 15.07 7.39
CA PRO A 227 7.58 15.98 7.82
C PRO A 227 7.69 16.20 9.33
N GLU A 228 6.61 16.00 10.11
CA GLU A 228 6.66 16.13 11.58
C GLU A 228 7.41 14.99 12.26
N ILE A 229 7.40 13.81 11.64
CA ILE A 229 8.05 12.62 12.21
C ILE A 229 9.36 12.27 11.51
N ASN A 230 9.60 12.81 10.30
CA ASN A 230 10.85 12.61 9.57
C ASN A 230 11.86 13.71 9.91
N GLN A 231 12.84 13.39 10.73
CA GLN A 231 13.85 14.33 11.24
C GLN A 231 14.73 14.95 10.13
N VAL A 232 14.82 14.29 8.96
CA VAL A 232 15.59 14.79 7.80
C VAL A 232 14.94 16.01 7.17
N THR A 233 13.61 16.07 7.14
CA THR A 233 12.86 17.16 6.47
C THR A 233 12.94 18.49 7.23
N SER A 234 13.23 18.48 8.52
CA SER A 234 13.41 19.72 9.31
C SER A 234 14.57 20.57 8.80
N SER A 235 15.61 19.97 8.22
CA SER A 235 16.76 20.69 7.66
C SER A 235 16.51 21.35 6.30
N TYR A 236 15.49 20.92 5.53
CA TYR A 236 15.17 21.49 4.23
C TYR A 236 14.21 22.70 4.32
N ILE A 237 13.37 22.76 5.34
CA ILE A 237 12.41 23.86 5.55
C ILE A 237 13.14 25.14 5.99
N ASP A 238 14.18 25.02 6.81
CA ASP A 238 14.96 26.17 7.29
C ASP A 238 15.81 26.82 6.18
N ASN A 239 16.25 26.09 5.17
CA ASN A 239 17.08 26.63 4.09
C ASN A 239 16.27 27.35 3.00
N SER A 240 14.96 27.12 2.86
CA SER A 240 14.11 27.81 1.89
C SER A 240 13.63 29.20 2.38
N SER A 241 13.69 29.46 3.68
CA SER A 241 13.32 30.76 4.28
C SER A 241 14.46 31.77 4.32
N THR A 242 15.70 31.37 4.03
CA THR A 242 16.89 32.25 4.15
C THR A 242 17.34 32.86 2.81
N THR A 243 16.71 32.49 1.67
CA THR A 243 17.11 33.00 0.33
C THR A 243 16.20 34.09 -0.23
N ALA A 244 15.33 34.69 0.59
CA ALA A 244 14.50 35.87 0.24
C ALA A 244 14.90 37.06 1.10
N ARG A 245 16.09 37.62 0.84
CA ARG A 245 16.46 39.01 1.19
C ARG A 245 17.30 39.62 0.09
#